data_c681ebaeba2dbd59570a1fc8f1fd39ea
#
_entry.id   c681ebaeba2dbd59570a1fc8f1fd39ea
#
_cell.length_a   1.000
_cell.length_b   1.000
_cell.length_c   1.000
_cell.angle_alpha   90.00
_cell.angle_beta   90.00
_cell.angle_gamma   90.00
#
_symmetry.space_group_name_H-M   'P 1'
#
loop_
_entity.id
_entity.type
_entity.pdbx_description
1 polymer ?
#
loop_
_entity_poly.entity_id
_entity_poly.type
_entity_poly.pdbx_seq_one_letter_code
_entity_poly.pdbx_strand_id
1 'polypeptide(L)'
;MLLFVVTAMGIGLLVAVPVWQTQIQREKEEELIFRGKQYVEAVRIFQIKKPGTFPKTFDELVEEKCLRRPFRDPMNPDGDWNIILLPEGGPGAGLRRGPDGRPVQMGGGGTRRDRGQGQAFAVQSILVAPQSALSSIRNAQILGVVSSSTKKSFRTYNDEESYDKWLFFYGQDSKRPPEIIYYGQSPK
;
A
#
# COMPACT_ATOMS: atom_id res chain seq x y z
N MET A 1 -23.54 39.67 34.30
CA MET A 1 -22.20 39.71 33.70
C MET A 1 -21.59 38.30 33.59
N LEU A 2 -21.44 37.56 34.68
CA LEU A 2 -20.82 36.23 34.68
C LEU A 2 -21.49 35.22 33.75
N LEU A 3 -22.82 35.18 33.74
CA LEU A 3 -23.62 34.29 32.89
C LEU A 3 -23.46 34.58 31.39
N PHE A 4 -23.30 35.87 31.03
CA PHE A 4 -23.01 36.27 29.66
C PHE A 4 -21.62 35.84 29.19
N VAL A 5 -20.62 35.91 30.05
CA VAL A 5 -19.25 35.45 29.72
C VAL A 5 -19.20 33.94 29.52
N VAL A 6 -19.88 33.16 30.38
CA VAL A 6 -19.94 31.71 30.28
C VAL A 6 -20.63 31.27 29.00
N THR A 7 -21.77 31.91 28.62
CA THR A 7 -22.47 31.60 27.38
C THR A 7 -21.67 31.96 26.15
N ALA A 8 -20.99 33.09 26.11
CA ALA A 8 -20.10 33.49 25.02
C ALA A 8 -18.92 32.54 24.86
N MET A 9 -18.32 32.08 25.97
CA MET A 9 -17.23 31.11 25.96
C MET A 9 -17.73 29.73 25.47
N GLY A 10 -18.94 29.31 25.87
CA GLY A 10 -19.56 28.07 25.40
C GLY A 10 -19.82 28.06 23.89
N ILE A 11 -20.32 29.18 23.34
CA ILE A 11 -20.54 29.34 21.88
C ILE A 11 -19.19 29.29 21.14
N GLY A 12 -18.16 29.94 21.66
CA GLY A 12 -16.82 29.91 21.06
C GLY A 12 -16.24 28.50 20.96
N LEU A 13 -16.42 27.68 21.99
CA LEU A 13 -15.98 26.27 21.98
C LEU A 13 -16.69 25.41 20.94
N LEU A 14 -18.01 25.64 20.73
CA LEU A 14 -18.78 24.88 19.73
C LEU A 14 -18.25 25.09 18.30
N VAL A 15 -17.69 26.27 18.00
CA VAL A 15 -17.11 26.58 16.69
C VAL A 15 -15.66 26.09 16.58
N ALA A 16 -14.90 26.10 17.67
CA ALA A 16 -13.48 25.75 17.65
C ALA A 16 -13.24 24.22 17.49
N VAL A 17 -14.08 23.37 18.11
CA VAL A 17 -13.90 21.91 18.12
C VAL A 17 -13.88 21.29 16.72
N PRO A 18 -14.83 21.57 15.80
CA PRO A 18 -14.85 20.95 14.48
C PRO A 18 -13.65 21.35 13.61
N VAL A 19 -13.13 22.57 13.77
CA VAL A 19 -11.94 23.02 13.03
C VAL A 19 -10.70 22.22 13.44
N TRP A 20 -10.53 21.96 14.72
CA TRP A 20 -9.41 21.16 15.24
C TRP A 20 -9.45 19.72 14.76
N GLN A 21 -10.62 19.10 14.74
CA GLN A 21 -10.79 17.72 14.24
C GLN A 21 -10.39 17.62 12.77
N THR A 22 -10.75 18.62 11.96
CA THR A 22 -10.38 18.66 10.54
C THR A 22 -8.88 18.80 10.34
N GLN A 23 -8.20 19.61 11.15
CA GLN A 23 -6.75 19.76 11.08
C GLN A 23 -6.02 18.47 11.46
N ILE A 24 -6.38 17.86 12.59
CA ILE A 24 -5.80 16.59 13.03
C ILE A 24 -5.96 15.50 11.96
N GLN A 25 -7.11 15.45 11.28
CA GLN A 25 -7.32 14.47 10.23
C GLN A 25 -6.44 14.73 9.01
N ARG A 26 -6.25 15.99 8.60
CA ARG A 26 -5.33 16.35 7.51
C ARG A 26 -3.88 16.00 7.82
N GLU A 27 -3.43 16.21 9.06
CA GLU A 27 -2.09 15.81 9.50
C GLU A 27 -1.92 14.29 9.44
N LYS A 28 -2.93 13.53 9.87
CA LYS A 28 -2.93 12.07 9.76
C LYS A 28 -2.89 11.59 8.31
N GLU A 29 -3.59 12.27 7.39
CA GLU A 29 -3.55 11.97 5.96
C GLU A 29 -2.16 12.19 5.36
N GLU A 30 -1.48 13.27 5.73
CA GLU A 30 -0.10 13.52 5.31
C GLU A 30 0.85 12.45 5.85
N GLU A 31 0.66 12.08 7.11
CA GLU A 31 1.44 11.02 7.74
C GLU A 31 1.18 9.65 7.10
N LEU A 32 -0.08 9.34 6.73
CA LEU A 32 -0.44 8.13 6.00
C LEU A 32 0.31 8.03 4.67
N ILE A 33 0.28 9.11 3.88
CA ILE A 33 0.98 9.19 2.60
C ILE A 33 2.49 9.05 2.80
N PHE A 34 3.05 9.73 3.79
CA PHE A 34 4.48 9.65 4.09
C PHE A 34 4.90 8.23 4.46
N ARG A 35 4.19 7.59 5.41
CA ARG A 35 4.49 6.22 5.87
C ARG A 35 4.29 5.19 4.75
N GLY A 36 3.22 5.32 3.96
CA GLY A 36 2.98 4.47 2.79
C GLY A 36 4.10 4.55 1.78
N LYS A 37 4.57 5.76 1.45
CA LYS A 37 5.73 5.96 0.55
C LYS A 37 7.02 5.38 1.11
N GLN A 38 7.22 5.38 2.44
CA GLN A 38 8.39 4.73 3.06
C GLN A 38 8.39 3.22 2.83
N TYR A 39 7.23 2.56 2.87
CA TYR A 39 7.13 1.14 2.53
C TYR A 39 7.42 0.89 1.05
N VAL A 40 6.91 1.71 0.15
CA VAL A 40 7.22 1.60 -1.30
C VAL A 40 8.72 1.72 -1.54
N GLU A 41 9.37 2.70 -0.89
CA GLU A 41 10.80 2.92 -1.01
C GLU A 41 11.61 1.75 -0.40
N ALA A 42 11.15 1.21 0.73
CA ALA A 42 11.78 0.05 1.35
C ALA A 42 11.74 -1.19 0.44
N VAL A 43 10.61 -1.45 -0.22
CA VAL A 43 10.49 -2.54 -1.20
C VAL A 43 11.38 -2.27 -2.42
N ARG A 44 11.47 -1.03 -2.88
CA ARG A 44 12.36 -0.62 -3.97
C ARG A 44 13.83 -0.91 -3.63
N ILE A 45 14.28 -0.53 -2.44
CA ILE A 45 15.65 -0.79 -1.97
C ILE A 45 15.90 -2.30 -1.86
N PHE A 46 14.91 -3.05 -1.36
CA PHE A 46 14.99 -4.51 -1.28
C PHE A 46 15.18 -5.14 -2.65
N GLN A 47 14.44 -4.68 -3.67
CA GLN A 47 14.57 -5.12 -5.05
C GLN A 47 15.95 -4.81 -5.66
N ILE A 48 16.57 -3.69 -5.27
CA ILE A 48 17.94 -3.37 -5.70
C ILE A 48 18.96 -4.34 -5.08
N LYS A 49 18.77 -4.71 -3.81
CA LYS A 49 19.65 -5.64 -3.11
C LYS A 49 19.46 -7.09 -3.54
N LYS A 50 18.21 -7.50 -3.74
CA LYS A 50 17.81 -8.87 -4.11
C LYS A 50 16.87 -8.83 -5.33
N PRO A 51 17.41 -8.65 -6.55
CA PRO A 51 16.61 -8.52 -7.75
C PRO A 51 15.69 -9.74 -7.98
N GLY A 52 14.40 -9.48 -8.26
CA GLY A 52 13.41 -10.52 -8.54
C GLY A 52 12.87 -11.23 -7.30
N THR A 53 13.24 -10.79 -6.09
CA THR A 53 12.74 -11.36 -4.82
C THR A 53 11.98 -10.28 -4.07
N PHE A 54 10.80 -10.59 -3.52
CA PHE A 54 10.03 -9.67 -2.68
C PHE A 54 10.11 -10.08 -1.21
N PRO A 55 10.05 -9.12 -0.27
CA PRO A 55 10.05 -9.42 1.15
C PRO A 55 8.79 -10.19 1.54
N LYS A 56 8.92 -11.12 2.48
CA LYS A 56 7.82 -11.96 2.97
C LYS A 56 7.18 -11.38 4.22
N THR A 57 7.96 -10.63 5.00
CA THR A 57 7.52 -9.99 6.25
C THR A 57 8.07 -8.58 6.34
N PHE A 58 7.48 -7.76 7.21
CA PHE A 58 8.04 -6.43 7.50
C PHE A 58 9.36 -6.51 8.27
N ASP A 59 9.55 -7.57 9.08
CA ASP A 59 10.79 -7.79 9.82
C ASP A 59 11.97 -8.03 8.87
N GLU A 60 11.74 -8.73 7.75
CA GLU A 60 12.76 -8.92 6.71
C GLU A 60 13.23 -7.59 6.11
N LEU A 61 12.32 -6.60 5.95
CA LEU A 61 12.70 -5.25 5.51
C LEU A 61 13.58 -4.51 6.52
N VAL A 62 13.38 -4.77 7.81
CA VAL A 62 14.20 -4.18 8.89
C VAL A 62 15.56 -4.89 8.98
N GLU A 63 15.58 -6.20 8.94
CA GLU A 63 16.82 -7.00 8.95
C GLU A 63 17.75 -6.65 7.78
N GLU A 64 17.17 -6.50 6.59
CA GLU A 64 17.88 -6.07 5.39
C GLU A 64 18.22 -4.57 5.36
N LYS A 65 17.92 -3.83 6.45
CA LYS A 65 18.16 -2.39 6.56
C LYS A 65 17.53 -1.57 5.42
N CYS A 66 16.38 -2.02 4.90
CA CYS A 66 15.58 -1.28 3.94
C CYS A 66 14.61 -0.35 4.65
N LEU A 67 14.20 -0.72 5.88
CA LEU A 67 13.33 0.05 6.74
C LEU A 67 13.95 0.13 8.14
N ARG A 68 13.83 1.28 8.83
CA ARG A 68 14.37 1.43 10.20
C ARG A 68 13.54 0.69 11.24
N ARG A 69 12.22 0.73 11.08
CA ARG A 69 11.21 0.06 11.92
C ARG A 69 9.90 -0.03 11.16
N PRO A 70 9.02 -0.98 11.47
CA PRO A 70 7.67 -0.98 10.95
C PRO A 70 6.92 0.27 11.41
N PHE A 71 6.21 0.92 10.49
CA PHE A 71 5.35 2.06 10.81
C PHE A 71 3.93 1.55 11.08
N ARG A 72 3.23 2.23 11.98
CA ARG A 72 1.81 1.97 12.25
C ARG A 72 0.93 2.79 11.34
N ASP A 73 -0.26 2.28 10.98
CA ASP A 73 -1.27 3.02 10.23
C ASP A 73 -1.85 4.14 11.12
N PRO A 74 -1.74 5.43 10.72
CA PRO A 74 -2.27 6.54 11.50
C PRO A 74 -3.80 6.64 11.47
N MET A 75 -4.46 5.96 10.49
CA MET A 75 -5.92 5.98 10.32
C MET A 75 -6.62 4.83 11.04
N ASN A 76 -5.87 3.78 11.39
CA ASN A 76 -6.37 2.66 12.17
C ASN A 76 -5.97 2.80 13.64
N PRO A 77 -6.89 2.72 14.62
CA PRO A 77 -6.58 2.74 16.04
C PRO A 77 -5.61 1.64 16.47
N ASP A 78 -5.74 0.45 15.89
CA ASP A 78 -4.88 -0.71 16.17
C ASP A 78 -3.49 -0.52 15.54
N GLY A 79 -3.40 0.31 14.53
CA GLY A 79 -2.16 0.64 13.82
C GLY A 79 -1.75 -0.38 12.79
N ASP A 80 -2.60 -1.37 12.50
CA ASP A 80 -2.32 -2.43 11.54
C ASP A 80 -2.65 -1.99 10.12
N TRP A 81 -1.76 -2.36 9.19
CA TRP A 81 -1.94 -2.17 7.77
C TRP A 81 -2.61 -3.38 7.12
N ASN A 82 -3.35 -3.13 6.06
CA ASN A 82 -3.59 -4.17 5.07
C ASN A 82 -2.37 -4.22 4.14
N ILE A 83 -1.96 -5.43 3.79
CA ILE A 83 -0.75 -5.67 3.02
C ILE A 83 -1.13 -5.96 1.58
N ILE A 84 -0.41 -5.31 0.67
CA ILE A 84 -0.54 -5.55 -0.75
C ILE A 84 0.47 -6.61 -1.14
N LEU A 85 -0.04 -7.74 -1.63
CA LEU A 85 0.72 -8.89 -2.03
C LEU A 85 0.67 -9.09 -3.55
N LEU A 86 1.72 -9.69 -4.09
CA LEU A 86 1.72 -10.19 -5.44
C LEU A 86 0.87 -11.48 -5.48
N PRO A 87 -0.18 -11.55 -6.32
CA PRO A 87 -0.98 -12.77 -6.44
C PRO A 87 -0.14 -13.92 -7.01
N GLU A 88 -0.39 -15.14 -6.54
CA GLU A 88 0.25 -16.34 -7.06
C GLU A 88 -0.09 -16.48 -8.56
N GLY A 89 0.93 -16.38 -9.42
CA GLY A 89 0.76 -16.38 -10.89
C GLY A 89 1.00 -15.04 -11.57
N GLY A 90 1.29 -13.95 -10.82
CA GLY A 90 1.68 -12.66 -11.38
C GLY A 90 3.01 -12.70 -12.15
N PRO A 91 3.37 -11.67 -12.91
CA PRO A 91 4.52 -11.63 -13.81
C PRO A 91 5.91 -11.81 -13.16
N GLY A 92 5.96 -11.98 -11.83
CA GLY A 92 7.15 -12.39 -11.07
C GLY A 92 7.06 -13.81 -10.49
N ALA A 93 5.91 -14.46 -10.56
CA ALA A 93 5.69 -15.80 -10.03
C ALA A 93 6.10 -16.86 -11.06
N GLY A 94 7.42 -17.04 -11.15
CA GLY A 94 7.96 -18.24 -11.77
C GLY A 94 8.01 -18.17 -13.29
N LEU A 95 9.24 -18.03 -13.80
CA LEU A 95 9.65 -18.76 -14.99
C LEU A 95 9.21 -20.23 -14.78
N ARG A 96 7.98 -20.57 -15.24
CA ARG A 96 7.63 -21.98 -15.36
C ARG A 96 8.68 -22.59 -16.28
N ARG A 97 9.58 -23.36 -15.71
CA ARG A 97 10.44 -24.24 -16.47
C ARG A 97 9.54 -25.26 -17.13
N GLY A 98 9.53 -25.25 -18.47
CA GLY A 98 8.96 -26.35 -19.22
C GLY A 98 9.61 -27.67 -18.81
N PRO A 99 9.03 -28.80 -19.19
CA PRO A 99 9.62 -30.12 -18.91
C PRO A 99 11.06 -30.25 -19.40
N ASP A 100 11.48 -29.41 -20.34
CA ASP A 100 12.82 -29.37 -20.95
C ASP A 100 13.79 -28.41 -20.21
N GLY A 101 13.43 -27.90 -19.03
CA GLY A 101 14.26 -26.98 -18.23
C GLY A 101 14.46 -25.59 -18.85
N ARG A 102 13.83 -25.27 -19.97
CA ARG A 102 13.90 -23.97 -20.64
C ARG A 102 12.81 -23.02 -20.12
N PRO A 103 13.11 -21.73 -19.91
CA PRO A 103 12.10 -20.75 -19.54
C PRO A 103 11.07 -20.62 -20.66
N VAL A 104 9.82 -21.00 -20.40
CA VAL A 104 8.72 -20.79 -21.34
C VAL A 104 8.26 -19.35 -21.23
N GLN A 105 8.65 -18.56 -22.19
CA GLN A 105 8.13 -17.21 -22.39
C GLN A 105 6.71 -17.34 -22.96
N MET A 106 5.69 -17.18 -22.11
CA MET A 106 4.32 -17.06 -22.60
C MET A 106 4.18 -15.75 -23.38
N GLY A 107 3.85 -15.91 -24.67
CA GLY A 107 3.86 -14.88 -25.66
C GLY A 107 2.89 -13.74 -25.40
N GLY A 108 3.45 -12.55 -25.30
CA GLY A 108 2.83 -11.30 -25.69
C GLY A 108 3.66 -10.76 -26.87
N GLY A 109 3.11 -10.83 -28.07
CA GLY A 109 3.75 -10.30 -29.27
C GLY A 109 3.99 -8.79 -29.14
N GLY A 110 5.24 -8.39 -29.04
CA GLY A 110 5.68 -7.01 -28.99
C GLY A 110 7.13 -6.93 -29.41
N THR A 111 7.34 -6.36 -30.58
CA THR A 111 8.58 -6.09 -31.30
C THR A 111 9.71 -5.62 -30.41
N ARG A 112 10.88 -6.26 -30.59
CA ARG A 112 12.19 -5.79 -30.13
C ARG A 112 12.44 -4.36 -30.63
N ARG A 113 12.49 -3.38 -29.70
CA ARG A 113 13.33 -2.17 -29.74
C ARG A 113 12.85 -1.26 -28.62
N ASP A 114 13.44 -1.40 -27.42
CA ASP A 114 13.97 -0.27 -26.66
C ASP A 114 14.80 -0.78 -25.49
N ARG A 115 16.12 -0.65 -25.60
CA ARG A 115 17.06 -0.84 -24.51
C ARG A 115 17.21 0.53 -23.85
N GLY A 116 16.60 0.71 -22.70
CA GLY A 116 16.97 1.83 -21.84
C GLY A 116 15.78 2.55 -21.26
N GLN A 117 15.24 1.98 -20.21
CA GLN A 117 14.63 2.65 -19.06
C GLN A 117 13.93 1.57 -18.26
N GLY A 118 14.16 1.56 -16.93
CA GLY A 118 13.66 0.53 -16.03
C GLY A 118 12.23 0.14 -16.34
N GLN A 119 12.03 -1.09 -16.78
CA GLN A 119 10.70 -1.64 -17.00
C GLN A 119 9.98 -1.60 -15.65
N ALA A 120 9.11 -0.61 -15.48
CA ALA A 120 8.13 -0.61 -14.43
C ALA A 120 7.30 -1.90 -14.59
N PHE A 121 7.38 -2.80 -13.62
CA PHE A 121 6.50 -3.96 -13.55
C PHE A 121 5.07 -3.43 -13.48
N ALA A 122 4.33 -3.49 -14.59
CA ALA A 122 2.91 -3.18 -14.57
C ALA A 122 2.19 -4.31 -13.85
N VAL A 123 1.88 -4.08 -12.59
CA VAL A 123 1.10 -5.01 -11.77
C VAL A 123 -0.34 -4.93 -12.22
N GLN A 124 -0.87 -5.99 -12.83
CA GLN A 124 -2.23 -6.03 -13.35
C GLN A 124 -3.26 -6.30 -12.26
N SER A 125 -2.91 -7.11 -11.26
CA SER A 125 -3.76 -7.44 -10.12
C SER A 125 -2.95 -7.48 -8.85
N ILE A 126 -3.56 -7.11 -7.74
CA ILE A 126 -2.97 -7.12 -6.40
C ILE A 126 -3.90 -7.87 -5.45
N LEU A 127 -3.31 -8.59 -4.49
CA LEU A 127 -4.04 -9.24 -3.41
C LEU A 127 -3.88 -8.38 -2.15
N VAL A 128 -5.01 -7.92 -1.60
CA VAL A 128 -5.03 -7.18 -0.33
C VAL A 128 -5.44 -8.13 0.79
N ALA A 129 -4.58 -8.27 1.78
CA ALA A 129 -4.79 -9.13 2.94
C ALA A 129 -4.53 -8.37 4.24
N PRO A 130 -5.26 -8.65 5.34
CA PRO A 130 -4.94 -8.10 6.64
C PRO A 130 -3.59 -8.63 7.13
N GLN A 131 -2.88 -7.84 7.93
CA GLN A 131 -1.55 -8.21 8.44
C GLN A 131 -1.58 -9.53 9.21
N SER A 132 -2.66 -9.83 9.90
CA SER A 132 -2.87 -11.09 10.62
C SER A 132 -2.91 -12.33 9.71
N ALA A 133 -3.31 -12.18 8.45
CA ALA A 133 -3.40 -13.28 7.50
C ALA A 133 -2.06 -13.67 6.86
N LEU A 134 -1.00 -12.86 7.02
CA LEU A 134 0.31 -13.14 6.44
C LEU A 134 0.87 -14.51 6.81
N SER A 135 0.70 -14.94 8.05
CA SER A 135 1.16 -16.25 8.52
C SER A 135 0.45 -17.43 7.85
N SER A 136 -0.76 -17.19 7.34
CA SER A 136 -1.59 -18.21 6.67
C SER A 136 -1.34 -18.28 5.17
N ILE A 137 -0.72 -17.25 4.58
CA ILE A 137 -0.47 -17.16 3.15
C ILE A 137 0.87 -17.83 2.83
N ARG A 138 0.80 -18.90 2.04
CA ARG A 138 2.00 -19.61 1.60
C ARG A 138 2.75 -18.74 0.58
N ASN A 139 4.03 -18.46 0.86
CA ASN A 139 4.91 -17.69 -0.03
C ASN A 139 4.42 -16.23 -0.29
N ALA A 140 3.99 -15.54 0.76
CA ALA A 140 3.60 -14.13 0.69
C ALA A 140 4.74 -13.30 0.08
N GLN A 141 4.41 -12.43 -0.88
CA GLN A 141 5.34 -11.50 -1.51
C GLN A 141 4.78 -10.08 -1.36
N ILE A 142 5.37 -9.31 -0.46
CA ILE A 142 4.90 -7.97 -0.12
C ILE A 142 5.34 -6.98 -1.19
N LEU A 143 4.37 -6.35 -1.85
CA LEU A 143 4.57 -5.24 -2.78
C LEU A 143 4.46 -3.88 -2.09
N GLY A 144 3.64 -3.80 -1.04
CA GLY A 144 3.36 -2.56 -0.37
C GLY A 144 2.27 -2.68 0.68
N VAL A 145 1.66 -1.54 1.00
CA VAL A 145 0.65 -1.43 2.06
C VAL A 145 -0.53 -0.56 1.62
N VAL A 146 -1.66 -0.74 2.29
CA VAL A 146 -2.85 0.10 2.20
C VAL A 146 -3.48 0.23 3.58
N SER A 147 -4.12 1.36 3.86
CA SER A 147 -4.81 1.54 5.14
C SER A 147 -5.95 0.53 5.29
N SER A 148 -6.16 0.04 6.50
CA SER A 148 -7.31 -0.80 6.83
C SER A 148 -8.60 0.01 7.08
N SER A 149 -8.50 1.35 7.15
CA SER A 149 -9.62 2.24 7.42
C SER A 149 -10.45 2.49 6.16
N THR A 150 -11.75 2.19 6.21
CA THR A 150 -12.72 2.44 5.13
C THR A 150 -13.34 3.84 5.18
N LYS A 151 -12.84 4.73 6.05
CA LYS A 151 -13.37 6.08 6.20
C LYS A 151 -13.07 6.92 4.97
N LYS A 152 -13.98 7.89 4.72
CA LYS A 152 -13.78 8.87 3.65
C LYS A 152 -12.68 9.86 4.04
N SER A 153 -11.80 10.17 3.08
CA SER A 153 -10.73 11.14 3.22
C SER A 153 -11.19 12.57 2.92
N PHE A 154 -10.46 13.55 3.43
CA PHE A 154 -10.64 14.95 3.02
C PHE A 154 -9.90 15.26 1.71
N ARG A 155 -8.80 14.56 1.46
CA ARG A 155 -8.01 14.71 0.23
C ARG A 155 -8.29 13.53 -0.69
N THR A 156 -8.15 13.74 -1.98
CA THR A 156 -8.08 12.67 -2.98
C THR A 156 -6.63 12.25 -3.18
N TYR A 157 -6.38 10.95 -3.25
CA TYR A 157 -5.09 10.38 -3.60
C TYR A 157 -5.30 9.37 -4.72
N ASN A 158 -4.65 9.58 -5.89
CA ASN A 158 -4.86 8.80 -7.10
C ASN A 158 -6.35 8.67 -7.48
N ASP A 159 -7.09 9.80 -7.42
CA ASP A 159 -8.53 9.91 -7.70
C ASP A 159 -9.45 9.11 -6.75
N GLU A 160 -8.92 8.58 -5.63
CA GLU A 160 -9.68 7.86 -4.63
C GLU A 160 -9.92 8.70 -3.37
N GLU A 161 -11.14 8.61 -2.83
CA GLU A 161 -11.61 9.38 -1.67
C GLU A 161 -11.69 8.56 -0.37
N SER A 162 -11.21 7.31 -0.38
CA SER A 162 -11.29 6.37 0.74
C SER A 162 -9.91 5.80 1.06
N TYR A 163 -9.54 5.72 2.35
CA TYR A 163 -8.19 5.31 2.76
C TYR A 163 -7.85 3.88 2.39
N ASP A 164 -8.83 2.97 2.38
CA ASP A 164 -8.68 1.57 1.94
C ASP A 164 -8.35 1.41 0.46
N LYS A 165 -8.48 2.48 -0.32
CA LYS A 165 -8.13 2.54 -1.74
C LYS A 165 -6.87 3.34 -2.02
N TRP A 166 -6.26 3.94 -1.01
CA TRP A 166 -4.99 4.63 -1.12
C TRP A 166 -3.85 3.62 -1.13
N LEU A 167 -3.60 3.07 -2.30
CA LEU A 167 -2.61 2.01 -2.50
C LEU A 167 -1.19 2.59 -2.53
N PHE A 168 -0.30 2.00 -1.75
CA PHE A 168 1.12 2.32 -1.71
C PHE A 168 1.92 1.06 -2.03
N PHE A 169 2.30 0.85 -3.28
CA PHE A 169 3.05 -0.33 -3.68
C PHE A 169 4.09 -0.05 -4.76
N TYR A 170 5.10 -0.90 -4.82
CA TYR A 170 6.17 -0.81 -5.80
C TYR A 170 5.67 -1.22 -7.19
N GLY A 171 5.96 -0.36 -8.20
CA GLY A 171 5.51 -0.59 -9.57
C GLY A 171 4.10 -0.05 -9.87
N GLN A 172 3.58 0.85 -9.01
CA GLN A 172 2.32 1.52 -9.24
C GLN A 172 2.39 2.44 -10.46
N ASP A 173 1.48 2.24 -11.42
CA ASP A 173 1.25 3.15 -12.55
C ASP A 173 -0.04 3.93 -12.32
N SER A 174 0.08 5.25 -12.20
CA SER A 174 -1.08 6.14 -11.99
C SER A 174 -2.09 6.11 -13.13
N LYS A 175 -1.70 5.63 -14.32
CA LYS A 175 -2.57 5.56 -15.51
C LYS A 175 -3.35 4.25 -15.60
N ARG A 176 -2.94 3.23 -14.86
CA ARG A 176 -3.53 1.89 -14.90
C ARG A 176 -3.69 1.36 -13.47
N PRO A 177 -4.82 1.66 -12.81
CA PRO A 177 -5.07 1.10 -11.50
C PRO A 177 -5.14 -0.42 -11.61
N PRO A 178 -4.51 -1.16 -10.68
CA PRO A 178 -4.57 -2.62 -10.67
C PRO A 178 -5.94 -3.10 -10.23
N GLU A 179 -6.31 -4.31 -10.63
CA GLU A 179 -7.48 -4.99 -10.09
C GLU A 179 -7.19 -5.42 -8.64
N ILE A 180 -8.07 -5.06 -7.72
CA ILE A 180 -7.93 -5.35 -6.29
C ILE A 180 -8.69 -6.64 -5.98
N ILE A 181 -7.97 -7.65 -5.50
CA ILE A 181 -8.52 -8.90 -5.00
C ILE A 181 -8.38 -8.89 -3.48
N TYR A 182 -9.46 -9.07 -2.74
CA TYR A 182 -9.39 -9.15 -1.28
C TYR A 182 -9.22 -10.60 -0.82
N TYR A 183 -8.33 -10.82 0.17
CA TYR A 183 -8.11 -12.13 0.76
C TYR A 183 -9.41 -12.69 1.35
N GLY A 184 -9.74 -13.93 1.00
CA GLY A 184 -10.99 -14.58 1.42
C GLY A 184 -12.22 -14.28 0.54
N GLN A 185 -12.10 -13.46 -0.48
CA GLN A 185 -13.14 -13.27 -1.48
C GLN A 185 -12.77 -14.03 -2.76
N SER A 186 -13.64 -14.91 -3.22
CA SER A 186 -13.48 -15.53 -4.54
C SER A 186 -13.68 -14.46 -5.61
N PRO A 187 -12.85 -14.43 -6.66
CA PRO A 187 -13.07 -13.55 -7.81
C PRO A 187 -14.45 -13.86 -8.40
N LYS A 188 -15.24 -12.81 -8.65
CA LYS A 188 -16.55 -12.92 -9.31
C LYS A 188 -16.38 -13.22 -10.79
#